data_a7b13e69680b5e2c301e441a57a51724
#
_entry.id   a7b13e69680b5e2c301e441a57a51724
#
_cell.length_a   1.000
_cell.length_b   1.000
_cell.length_c   1.000
_cell.angle_alpha   90.00
_cell.angle_beta   90.00
_cell.angle_gamma   90.00
#
_symmetry.space_group_name_H-M   'P 1'
#
loop_
_entity.id
_entity.type
_entity.pdbx_description
1 polymer ?
#
loop_
_entity_poly.entity_id
_entity_poly.type
_entity_poly.pdbx_seq_one_letter_code
_entity_poly.pdbx_strand_id
1 'polypeptide(L)'
;TDDSNMPEDRAGKEDTAERLLTENREVVLQLHGGGYIGKMKNAYRDFAVLYARMPGERAVLSVDYRVAPEDPYPAALEDAYAAYQWLLEMGCRGSQIIVAGDSAGGGMALALCLYLKDKGEPLPKKLVLMSPWTDLAATGDSYETNFEKDPLFGNTTDSMIYSNAYYGENDP
;
A
#
# COMPACT_ATOMS: atom_id res chain seq x y z
N THR A 1 4.99 8.42 -43.47
CA THR A 1 4.73 7.59 -42.30
C THR A 1 5.07 8.43 -41.08
N ASP A 2 3.99 8.85 -40.43
CA ASP A 2 3.94 9.83 -39.36
C ASP A 2 4.12 9.11 -38.00
N ASP A 3 5.27 9.29 -37.38
CA ASP A 3 5.65 8.73 -36.09
C ASP A 3 5.25 9.64 -34.91
N SER A 4 4.25 10.51 -35.08
CA SER A 4 3.85 11.53 -34.08
C SER A 4 2.83 11.05 -33.02
N ASN A 5 2.63 9.73 -32.84
CA ASN A 5 1.65 9.22 -31.90
C ASN A 5 2.24 8.23 -30.88
N MET A 6 3.35 8.63 -30.25
CA MET A 6 3.79 7.98 -29.00
C MET A 6 2.95 8.55 -27.86
N PRO A 7 2.31 7.72 -27.02
CA PRO A 7 1.55 8.24 -25.87
C PRO A 7 2.50 8.96 -24.93
N GLU A 8 2.18 10.22 -24.59
CA GLU A 8 2.90 11.08 -23.64
C GLU A 8 3.21 10.41 -22.28
N ASP A 9 2.47 9.36 -21.95
CA ASP A 9 2.60 8.59 -20.73
C ASP A 9 3.88 7.71 -20.66
N ARG A 10 4.48 7.34 -21.80
CA ARG A 10 5.74 6.58 -21.84
C ARG A 10 6.97 7.46 -21.60
N ALA A 11 7.01 8.63 -22.18
CA ALA A 11 8.14 9.55 -22.02
C ALA A 11 8.27 10.04 -20.58
N GLY A 12 7.16 10.29 -19.89
CA GLY A 12 7.15 10.68 -18.48
C GLY A 12 7.59 9.56 -17.54
N LYS A 13 7.33 8.30 -17.88
CA LYS A 13 7.76 7.13 -17.08
C LYS A 13 9.26 6.87 -17.21
N GLU A 14 9.80 6.98 -18.41
CA GLU A 14 11.25 6.82 -18.66
C GLU A 14 12.07 7.91 -17.98
N ASP A 15 11.66 9.17 -18.04
CA ASP A 15 12.32 10.29 -17.35
C ASP A 15 12.29 10.12 -15.83
N THR A 16 11.17 9.69 -15.26
CA THR A 16 11.04 9.45 -13.82
C THR A 16 11.91 8.28 -13.36
N ALA A 17 11.96 7.19 -14.12
CA ALA A 17 12.79 6.02 -13.82
C ALA A 17 14.27 6.38 -13.90
N GLU A 18 14.69 7.06 -14.95
CA GLU A 18 16.07 7.50 -15.13
C GLU A 18 16.54 8.41 -13.99
N ARG A 19 15.68 9.33 -13.53
CA ARG A 19 15.97 10.19 -12.37
C ARG A 19 16.09 9.39 -11.08
N LEU A 20 15.22 8.41 -10.82
CA LEU A 20 15.30 7.55 -9.63
C LEU A 20 16.57 6.71 -9.61
N LEU A 21 17.02 6.24 -10.78
CA LEU A 21 18.24 5.45 -10.95
C LEU A 21 19.51 6.28 -10.79
N THR A 22 19.58 7.44 -11.45
CA THR A 22 20.78 8.29 -11.49
C THR A 22 21.04 9.01 -10.18
N GLU A 23 19.99 9.40 -9.46
CA GLU A 23 20.10 10.20 -8.24
C GLU A 23 20.11 9.35 -6.95
N ASN A 24 20.05 8.02 -7.05
CA ASN A 24 20.03 7.09 -5.90
C ASN A 24 18.97 7.46 -4.84
N ARG A 25 17.86 8.05 -5.29
CA ARG A 25 16.78 8.55 -4.42
C ARG A 25 15.95 7.43 -3.85
N GLU A 26 15.34 7.68 -2.71
CA GLU A 26 14.33 6.79 -2.13
C GLU A 26 12.98 6.98 -2.83
N VAL A 27 12.22 5.89 -2.91
CA VAL A 27 10.84 5.88 -3.42
C VAL A 27 9.92 5.44 -2.30
N VAL A 28 8.79 6.12 -2.15
CA VAL A 28 7.72 5.69 -1.23
C VAL A 28 6.64 4.97 -2.04
N LEU A 29 6.41 3.70 -1.74
CA LEU A 29 5.24 2.95 -2.16
C LEU A 29 4.15 3.18 -1.11
N GLN A 30 3.11 3.93 -1.46
CA GLN A 30 2.02 4.27 -0.56
C GLN A 30 0.83 3.34 -0.75
N LEU A 31 0.39 2.70 0.33
CA LEU A 31 -0.78 1.83 0.41
C LEU A 31 -1.83 2.49 1.31
N HIS A 32 -3.02 2.76 0.77
CA HIS A 32 -4.05 3.48 1.49
C HIS A 32 -4.81 2.59 2.49
N GLY A 33 -5.39 3.19 3.52
CA GLY A 33 -6.35 2.56 4.41
C GLY A 33 -7.76 2.49 3.82
N GLY A 34 -8.71 2.02 4.59
CA GLY A 34 -10.12 1.92 4.20
C GLY A 34 -10.71 0.53 4.41
N GLY A 35 -10.15 -0.28 5.31
CA GLY A 35 -10.68 -1.60 5.70
C GLY A 35 -10.70 -2.61 4.56
N TYR A 36 -9.87 -2.46 3.54
CA TYR A 36 -9.85 -3.25 2.30
C TYR A 36 -11.12 -3.17 1.43
N ILE A 37 -12.09 -2.32 1.82
CA ILE A 37 -13.35 -2.10 1.08
C ILE A 37 -13.47 -0.65 0.55
N GLY A 38 -12.76 0.28 1.16
CA GLY A 38 -12.76 1.68 0.75
C GLY A 38 -11.72 1.95 -0.32
N LYS A 39 -12.15 2.55 -1.44
CA LYS A 39 -11.23 3.02 -2.50
C LYS A 39 -10.35 4.17 -2.02
N MET A 40 -9.26 4.41 -2.72
CA MET A 40 -8.34 5.50 -2.44
C MET A 40 -9.05 6.86 -2.47
N LYS A 41 -8.90 7.63 -1.38
CA LYS A 41 -9.50 8.98 -1.23
C LYS A 41 -8.49 10.06 -1.60
N ASN A 42 -8.99 11.26 -1.93
CA ASN A 42 -8.14 12.41 -2.28
C ASN A 42 -7.13 12.79 -1.18
N ALA A 43 -7.44 12.55 0.10
CA ALA A 43 -6.52 12.78 1.21
C ALA A 43 -5.16 12.05 1.05
N TYR A 44 -5.14 10.92 0.34
CA TYR A 44 -3.89 10.19 0.07
C TYR A 44 -2.95 10.93 -0.88
N ARG A 45 -3.47 11.84 -1.71
CA ARG A 45 -2.65 12.78 -2.51
C ARG A 45 -1.91 13.77 -1.61
N ASP A 46 -2.56 14.23 -0.54
CA ASP A 46 -1.92 15.13 0.43
C ASP A 46 -0.80 14.40 1.20
N PHE A 47 -1.02 13.14 1.59
CA PHE A 47 0.04 12.30 2.15
C PHE A 47 1.19 12.09 1.17
N ALA A 48 0.90 11.83 -0.11
CA ALA A 48 1.93 11.69 -1.12
C ALA A 48 2.79 12.97 -1.25
N VAL A 49 2.15 14.14 -1.24
CA VAL A 49 2.86 15.44 -1.24
C VAL A 49 3.72 15.59 0.01
N LEU A 50 3.23 15.20 1.19
CA LEU A 50 4.01 15.23 2.42
C LEU A 50 5.24 14.33 2.33
N TYR A 51 5.09 13.09 1.87
CA TYR A 51 6.22 12.17 1.67
C TYR A 51 7.23 12.71 0.66
N ALA A 52 6.77 13.28 -0.45
CA ALA A 52 7.65 13.85 -1.48
C ALA A 52 8.47 15.05 -0.97
N ARG A 53 7.90 15.83 -0.03
CA ARG A 53 8.56 17.01 0.57
C ARG A 53 9.47 16.71 1.74
N MET A 54 9.51 15.47 2.23
CA MET A 54 10.46 15.10 3.29
C MET A 54 11.90 15.27 2.80
N PRO A 55 12.87 15.54 3.69
CA PRO A 55 14.27 15.66 3.32
C PRO A 55 14.75 14.49 2.47
N GLY A 56 15.34 14.77 1.30
CA GLY A 56 15.79 13.77 0.32
C GLY A 56 14.94 13.69 -0.96
N GLU A 57 13.90 14.53 -1.10
CA GLU A 57 13.06 14.62 -2.32
C GLU A 57 12.72 13.23 -2.88
N ARG A 58 11.69 12.59 -2.34
CA ARG A 58 11.31 11.24 -2.73
C ARG A 58 10.24 11.26 -3.81
N ALA A 59 10.32 10.32 -4.73
CA ALA A 59 9.16 9.98 -5.55
C ALA A 59 8.15 9.17 -4.72
N VAL A 60 6.87 9.30 -5.04
CA VAL A 60 5.79 8.56 -4.38
C VAL A 60 4.95 7.85 -5.42
N LEU A 61 4.84 6.54 -5.29
CA LEU A 61 3.89 5.71 -6.03
C LEU A 61 2.73 5.36 -5.10
N SER A 62 1.56 5.96 -5.35
CA SER A 62 0.33 5.64 -4.61
C SER A 62 -0.44 4.57 -5.37
N VAL A 63 -0.76 3.48 -4.72
CA VAL A 63 -1.47 2.35 -5.32
C VAL A 63 -2.96 2.45 -5.01
N ASP A 64 -3.78 2.61 -6.04
CA ASP A 64 -5.24 2.48 -5.96
C ASP A 64 -5.59 1.01 -6.21
N TYR A 65 -5.33 0.17 -5.21
CA TYR A 65 -5.48 -1.26 -5.31
C TYR A 65 -6.96 -1.68 -5.31
N ARG A 66 -7.24 -2.84 -5.90
CA ARG A 66 -8.57 -3.46 -5.92
C ARG A 66 -9.07 -3.73 -4.50
N VAL A 67 -10.38 -3.53 -4.28
CA VAL A 67 -11.00 -3.63 -2.96
C VAL A 67 -12.18 -4.58 -2.95
N ALA A 68 -12.43 -5.18 -1.80
CA ALA A 68 -13.62 -5.98 -1.57
C ALA A 68 -14.88 -5.07 -1.51
N PRO A 69 -16.08 -5.62 -1.74
CA PRO A 69 -16.37 -7.03 -2.00
C PRO A 69 -16.17 -7.46 -3.46
N GLU A 70 -15.96 -6.51 -4.40
CA GLU A 70 -15.81 -6.81 -5.82
C GLU A 70 -14.58 -7.67 -6.08
N ASP A 71 -13.47 -7.33 -5.41
CA ASP A 71 -12.19 -8.03 -5.54
C ASP A 71 -11.66 -8.38 -4.13
N PRO A 72 -12.10 -9.51 -3.54
CA PRO A 72 -11.65 -9.92 -2.22
C PRO A 72 -10.18 -10.38 -2.22
N TYR A 73 -9.68 -10.79 -1.05
CA TYR A 73 -8.34 -11.40 -0.93
C TYR A 73 -8.14 -12.51 -1.99
N PRO A 74 -7.00 -12.56 -2.68
CA PRO A 74 -5.78 -11.79 -2.44
C PRO A 74 -5.59 -10.55 -3.35
N ALA A 75 -6.62 -10.07 -4.04
CA ALA A 75 -6.51 -9.07 -5.10
C ALA A 75 -5.71 -7.81 -4.69
N ALA A 76 -6.00 -7.25 -3.54
CA ALA A 76 -5.28 -6.07 -3.03
C ALA A 76 -3.78 -6.33 -2.80
N LEU A 77 -3.43 -7.51 -2.27
CA LEU A 77 -2.04 -7.92 -2.07
C LEU A 77 -1.32 -8.14 -3.41
N GLU A 78 -2.00 -8.72 -4.38
CA GLU A 78 -1.45 -8.91 -5.74
C GLU A 78 -1.15 -7.57 -6.40
N ASP A 79 -2.02 -6.57 -6.24
CA ASP A 79 -1.80 -5.23 -6.79
C ASP A 79 -0.64 -4.51 -6.09
N ALA A 80 -0.54 -4.63 -4.76
CA ALA A 80 0.59 -4.08 -4.01
C ALA A 80 1.92 -4.75 -4.42
N TYR A 81 1.91 -6.06 -4.61
CA TYR A 81 3.05 -6.81 -5.10
C TYR A 81 3.43 -6.42 -6.52
N ALA A 82 2.46 -6.31 -7.43
CA ALA A 82 2.70 -5.88 -8.81
C ALA A 82 3.32 -4.47 -8.87
N ALA A 83 2.85 -3.55 -8.03
CA ALA A 83 3.42 -2.20 -7.92
C ALA A 83 4.86 -2.23 -7.38
N TYR A 84 5.16 -3.11 -6.42
CA TYR A 84 6.52 -3.30 -5.91
C TYR A 84 7.44 -3.87 -7.00
N GLN A 85 7.00 -4.90 -7.72
CA GLN A 85 7.76 -5.50 -8.84
C GLN A 85 8.01 -4.47 -9.93
N TRP A 86 7.02 -3.67 -10.28
CA TRP A 86 7.19 -2.60 -11.25
C TRP A 86 8.30 -1.62 -10.85
N LEU A 87 8.41 -1.25 -9.57
CA LEU A 87 9.54 -0.42 -9.09
C LEU A 87 10.89 -1.11 -9.27
N LEU A 88 10.98 -2.42 -9.01
CA LEU A 88 12.21 -3.19 -9.25
C LEU A 88 12.55 -3.27 -10.74
N GLU A 89 11.58 -3.51 -11.61
CA GLU A 89 11.74 -3.53 -13.06
C GLU A 89 12.18 -2.18 -13.62
N MET A 90 11.70 -1.09 -13.01
CA MET A 90 12.17 0.27 -13.29
C MET A 90 13.57 0.56 -12.75
N GLY A 91 14.24 -0.44 -12.17
CA GLY A 91 15.61 -0.40 -11.69
C GLY A 91 15.80 0.13 -10.27
N CYS A 92 14.72 0.35 -9.51
CA CYS A 92 14.83 0.64 -8.08
C CYS A 92 15.34 -0.61 -7.34
N ARG A 93 16.24 -0.44 -6.40
CA ARG A 93 16.63 -1.51 -5.48
C ARG A 93 15.68 -1.55 -4.29
N GLY A 94 15.42 -2.71 -3.71
CA GLY A 94 14.65 -2.84 -2.48
C GLY A 94 15.15 -1.88 -1.37
N SER A 95 16.47 -1.69 -1.28
CA SER A 95 17.11 -0.74 -0.36
C SER A 95 16.80 0.75 -0.62
N GLN A 96 16.09 1.07 -1.69
CA GLN A 96 15.60 2.42 -2.00
C GLN A 96 14.09 2.56 -1.78
N ILE A 97 13.35 1.45 -1.64
CA ILE A 97 11.91 1.45 -1.52
C ILE A 97 11.49 1.51 -0.04
N ILE A 98 10.65 2.47 0.28
CA ILE A 98 9.97 2.60 1.58
C ILE A 98 8.51 2.27 1.34
N VAL A 99 7.94 1.29 2.04
CA VAL A 99 6.51 1.02 1.96
C VAL A 99 5.81 1.73 3.12
N ALA A 100 4.85 2.58 2.80
CA ALA A 100 4.10 3.36 3.79
C ALA A 100 2.61 3.04 3.68
N GLY A 101 1.95 2.78 4.81
CA GLY A 101 0.52 2.52 4.83
C GLY A 101 -0.12 2.80 6.18
N ASP A 102 -1.40 3.11 6.15
CA ASP A 102 -2.23 3.32 7.34
C ASP A 102 -3.34 2.28 7.42
N SER A 103 -3.77 1.91 8.62
CA SER A 103 -4.90 0.99 8.85
C SER A 103 -4.73 -0.31 8.01
N ALA A 104 -5.69 -0.62 7.13
CA ALA A 104 -5.60 -1.76 6.19
C ALA A 104 -4.35 -1.68 5.30
N GLY A 105 -3.98 -0.50 4.80
CA GLY A 105 -2.74 -0.30 4.03
C GLY A 105 -1.47 -0.58 4.84
N GLY A 106 -1.50 -0.32 6.15
CA GLY A 106 -0.42 -0.68 7.07
C GLY A 106 -0.32 -2.20 7.27
N GLY A 107 -1.44 -2.89 7.42
CA GLY A 107 -1.52 -4.36 7.44
C GLY A 107 -0.99 -4.95 6.14
N MET A 108 -1.42 -4.38 4.99
CA MET A 108 -0.96 -4.81 3.67
C MET A 108 0.54 -4.60 3.47
N ALA A 109 1.12 -3.52 3.99
CA ALA A 109 2.58 -3.30 3.92
C ALA A 109 3.36 -4.42 4.62
N LEU A 110 2.84 -4.92 5.75
CA LEU A 110 3.42 -6.08 6.45
C LEU A 110 3.20 -7.36 5.65
N ALA A 111 2.00 -7.60 5.14
CA ALA A 111 1.68 -8.77 4.32
C ALA A 111 2.57 -8.82 3.06
N LEU A 112 2.74 -7.70 2.38
CA LEU A 112 3.65 -7.57 1.24
C LEU A 112 5.09 -7.93 1.62
N CYS A 113 5.58 -7.42 2.75
CA CYS A 113 6.94 -7.71 3.22
C CYS A 113 7.14 -9.19 3.52
N LEU A 114 6.15 -9.85 4.14
CA LEU A 114 6.17 -11.29 4.39
C LEU A 114 6.15 -12.09 3.07
N TYR A 115 5.28 -11.69 2.15
CA TYR A 115 5.16 -12.33 0.84
C TYR A 115 6.46 -12.25 0.02
N LEU A 116 7.11 -11.07 0.01
CA LEU A 116 8.43 -10.90 -0.62
C LEU A 116 9.49 -11.78 0.04
N LYS A 117 9.49 -11.85 1.37
CA LYS A 117 10.42 -12.69 2.13
C LYS A 117 10.25 -14.17 1.78
N ASP A 118 9.02 -14.66 1.71
CA ASP A 118 8.73 -16.06 1.39
C ASP A 118 9.14 -16.41 -0.04
N LYS A 119 9.06 -15.45 -0.96
CA LYS A 119 9.55 -15.59 -2.34
C LYS A 119 11.08 -15.46 -2.46
N GLY A 120 11.79 -15.05 -1.42
CA GLY A 120 13.22 -14.77 -1.48
C GLY A 120 13.58 -13.53 -2.30
N GLU A 121 12.64 -12.59 -2.42
CA GLU A 121 12.80 -11.37 -3.21
C GLU A 121 13.39 -10.22 -2.39
N PRO A 122 13.93 -9.16 -3.05
CA PRO A 122 14.48 -8.01 -2.35
C PRO A 122 13.43 -7.35 -1.44
N LEU A 123 13.77 -7.19 -0.16
CA LEU A 123 12.89 -6.54 0.81
C LEU A 123 12.99 -5.01 0.74
N PRO A 124 11.93 -4.28 1.11
CA PRO A 124 11.96 -2.82 1.21
C PRO A 124 12.94 -2.36 2.28
N LYS A 125 13.47 -1.15 2.10
CA LYS A 125 14.38 -0.50 3.06
C LYS A 125 13.75 -0.32 4.43
N LYS A 126 12.47 0.11 4.44
CA LYS A 126 11.70 0.43 5.64
C LYS A 126 10.21 0.24 5.40
N LEU A 127 9.49 -0.03 6.48
CA LEU A 127 8.05 0.10 6.55
C LEU A 127 7.70 1.31 7.42
N VAL A 128 6.74 2.12 6.99
CA VAL A 128 6.13 3.20 7.78
C VAL A 128 4.67 2.83 8.00
N LEU A 129 4.36 2.43 9.22
CA LEU A 129 3.06 1.88 9.57
C LEU A 129 2.31 2.84 10.49
N MET A 130 1.17 3.32 10.06
CA MET A 130 0.31 4.20 10.84
C MET A 130 -0.93 3.43 11.29
N SER A 131 -1.01 3.09 12.58
CA SER A 131 -2.11 2.29 13.14
C SER A 131 -2.47 1.08 12.27
N PRO A 132 -1.50 0.18 11.97
CA PRO A 132 -1.72 -0.90 11.03
C PRO A 132 -2.76 -1.88 11.55
N TRP A 133 -3.70 -2.28 10.67
CA TRP A 133 -4.66 -3.33 11.01
C TRP A 133 -4.04 -4.70 10.69
N THR A 134 -3.59 -5.38 11.73
CA THR A 134 -2.81 -6.63 11.64
C THR A 134 -3.52 -7.87 12.18
N ASP A 135 -4.68 -7.68 12.81
CA ASP A 135 -5.49 -8.74 13.37
C ASP A 135 -6.90 -8.71 12.75
N LEU A 136 -7.06 -9.42 11.64
CA LEU A 136 -8.32 -9.50 10.90
C LEU A 136 -9.34 -10.38 11.62
N ALA A 137 -8.89 -11.27 12.49
CA ALA A 137 -9.74 -12.13 13.31
C ALA A 137 -10.28 -11.44 14.57
N ALA A 138 -9.79 -10.22 14.87
CA ALA A 138 -10.19 -9.44 16.05
C ALA A 138 -10.03 -10.20 17.37
N THR A 139 -8.90 -10.90 17.54
CA THR A 139 -8.64 -11.78 18.70
C THR A 139 -8.06 -11.04 19.90
N GLY A 140 -7.62 -9.80 19.71
CA GLY A 140 -7.01 -9.01 20.78
C GLY A 140 -8.01 -8.52 21.83
N ASP A 141 -7.66 -8.60 23.11
CA ASP A 141 -8.49 -8.15 24.24
C ASP A 141 -8.99 -6.71 24.12
N SER A 142 -8.27 -5.88 23.37
CA SER A 142 -8.63 -4.47 23.18
C SER A 142 -9.92 -4.28 22.38
N TYR A 143 -10.32 -5.23 21.56
CA TYR A 143 -11.61 -5.18 20.85
C TYR A 143 -12.79 -5.21 21.83
N GLU A 144 -12.66 -5.92 22.95
CA GLU A 144 -13.67 -5.99 24.00
C GLU A 144 -13.51 -4.85 25.01
N THR A 145 -12.30 -4.66 25.57
CA THR A 145 -12.07 -3.73 26.69
C THR A 145 -12.20 -2.26 26.29
N ASN A 146 -12.02 -1.93 25.01
CA ASN A 146 -12.14 -0.57 24.48
C ASN A 146 -13.41 -0.35 23.67
N PHE A 147 -14.30 -1.33 23.56
CA PHE A 147 -15.51 -1.27 22.74
C PHE A 147 -16.36 0.00 22.99
N GLU A 148 -16.54 0.39 24.24
CA GLU A 148 -17.29 1.60 24.60
C GLU A 148 -16.43 2.89 24.58
N LYS A 149 -15.10 2.74 24.54
CA LYS A 149 -14.15 3.88 24.64
C LYS A 149 -13.65 4.33 23.30
N ASP A 150 -13.65 3.46 22.30
CA ASP A 150 -13.17 3.78 20.97
C ASP A 150 -14.19 4.66 20.23
N PRO A 151 -13.82 5.91 19.88
CA PRO A 151 -14.76 6.83 19.25
C PRO A 151 -15.00 6.53 17.77
N LEU A 152 -14.19 5.66 17.16
CA LEU A 152 -14.25 5.38 15.72
C LEU A 152 -14.89 4.02 15.43
N PHE A 153 -14.48 2.99 16.16
CA PHE A 153 -14.92 1.61 15.94
C PHE A 153 -15.71 1.02 17.15
N GLY A 154 -15.73 1.75 18.25
CA GLY A 154 -16.49 1.34 19.45
C GLY A 154 -18.00 1.37 19.20
N ASN A 155 -18.74 0.58 19.98
CA ASN A 155 -20.20 0.44 19.90
C ASN A 155 -20.74 0.04 18.52
N THR A 156 -19.90 -0.54 17.66
CA THR A 156 -20.31 -1.07 16.36
C THR A 156 -19.86 -2.51 16.21
N THR A 157 -20.70 -3.34 15.66
CA THR A 157 -20.33 -4.69 15.19
C THR A 157 -19.78 -4.67 13.77
N ASP A 158 -19.74 -3.48 13.16
CA ASP A 158 -19.46 -3.32 11.74
C ASP A 158 -17.99 -3.52 11.38
N SER A 159 -17.08 -3.40 12.36
CA SER A 159 -15.65 -3.64 12.12
C SER A 159 -15.35 -5.05 11.62
N MET A 160 -16.14 -6.05 12.03
CA MET A 160 -15.99 -7.42 11.55
C MET A 160 -16.52 -7.64 10.13
N ILE A 161 -17.44 -6.78 9.66
CA ILE A 161 -17.98 -6.85 8.30
C ILE A 161 -16.88 -6.58 7.27
N TYR A 162 -15.96 -5.67 7.58
CA TYR A 162 -14.86 -5.33 6.69
C TYR A 162 -13.89 -6.50 6.49
N SER A 163 -13.52 -7.18 7.57
CA SER A 163 -12.65 -8.35 7.48
C SER A 163 -13.32 -9.48 6.71
N ASN A 164 -14.57 -9.80 7.01
CA ASN A 164 -15.33 -10.84 6.31
C ASN A 164 -15.45 -10.57 4.81
N ALA A 165 -15.69 -9.31 4.41
CA ALA A 165 -15.74 -8.93 3.01
C ALA A 165 -14.39 -9.12 2.31
N TYR A 166 -13.29 -8.90 3.02
CA TYR A 166 -11.94 -8.98 2.46
C TYR A 166 -11.45 -10.42 2.32
N TYR A 167 -11.46 -11.22 3.38
CA TYR A 167 -10.91 -12.58 3.29
C TYR A 167 -11.93 -13.63 2.83
N GLY A 168 -13.26 -13.33 2.87
CA GLY A 168 -14.31 -14.23 2.38
C GLY A 168 -14.31 -15.56 3.11
N GLU A 169 -14.15 -16.65 2.34
CA GLU A 169 -14.06 -18.02 2.87
C GLU A 169 -12.62 -18.43 3.27
N ASN A 170 -11.63 -17.55 3.10
CA ASN A 170 -10.26 -17.84 3.50
C ASN A 170 -10.09 -17.65 5.02
N ASP A 171 -9.11 -18.33 5.59
CA ASP A 171 -8.73 -18.15 6.99
C ASP A 171 -8.04 -16.79 7.16
N PRO A 172 -8.50 -15.93 8.09
CA PRO A 172 -7.99 -14.57 8.27
C PRO A 172 -6.55 -14.49 8.82
#